data_b4a1b35a42309694f820536a76e0e8ed
#
_entry.id   b4a1b35a42309694f820536a76e0e8ed
#
_cell.length_a   1.000
_cell.length_b   1.000
_cell.length_c   1.000
_cell.angle_alpha   90.00
_cell.angle_beta   90.00
_cell.angle_gamma   90.00
#
_symmetry.space_group_name_H-M   'P 1'
#
loop_
_entity.id
_entity.type
_entity.pdbx_description
1 polymer ?
#
loop_
_entity_poly.entity_id
_entity_poly.type
_entity_poly.pdbx_seq_one_letter_code
_entity_poly.pdbx_strand_id
1 'polypeptide(L)'
;MPRPIPALLFSLALVCAALPASAQKFQPKSIQFKGDPEYSDKELLAAANLKLGTVYTSAEMNDHSKALMDSGVFSNLTYKFDGVDLTYSLIPAPNLYAVRLENLPLAAGPELDAKLHDRFPLYHGKVPAEGGLLESVRSALEELLAAQGIKATVSTTPFGVADTRQVSAMNFSIASPPVRVGALALEGVSPAMAARVQAVADHQTGSSYDTANSAANLEHAFATFYADDGYAAVHVHAAPSGAPVIGAAAVDIPFKVAVEEGHLYKLGFIHLPPDALVTQDEIDKAAGGQGQTVKGPAMRAVWGLIATRYHSKGYVDFAMTPRPQFDEAAGVVNYNVELNPGPVYHLALLKFDNVSDELRKLLMRNWQMFPGDPFDDSYVSTFIMKAQTSDPVLQRTLATVKVSYDVRADPNTHDVNLVIRLERR
;
A
#
# COMPACT_ATOMS: atom_id res chain seq x y z
N MET A 1 10.96 62.70 -77.95
CA MET A 1 9.73 61.89 -78.06
C MET A 1 10.11 60.53 -78.58
N PRO A 2 10.03 59.49 -77.78
CA PRO A 2 9.88 58.13 -78.29
C PRO A 2 8.55 57.52 -77.82
N ARG A 3 7.94 56.76 -78.76
CA ARG A 3 6.70 56.05 -78.59
C ARG A 3 6.79 54.84 -77.71
N PRO A 4 5.73 54.46 -76.92
CA PRO A 4 5.72 53.22 -76.10
C PRO A 4 5.35 52.01 -76.97
N ILE A 5 6.03 50.89 -76.67
CA ILE A 5 5.77 49.55 -77.20
C ILE A 5 4.75 48.88 -76.29
N PRO A 6 3.67 48.25 -76.79
CA PRO A 6 2.77 47.50 -75.87
C PRO A 6 3.34 46.13 -75.51
N ALA A 7 3.43 45.87 -74.22
CA ALA A 7 3.77 44.56 -73.68
C ALA A 7 2.58 43.60 -73.74
N LEU A 8 2.71 42.52 -74.49
CA LEU A 8 1.77 41.40 -74.55
C LEU A 8 1.91 40.53 -73.36
N LEU A 9 0.93 40.59 -72.44
CA LEU A 9 0.84 39.68 -71.29
C LEU A 9 0.28 38.31 -71.73
N PHE A 10 1.15 37.29 -71.80
CA PHE A 10 0.74 35.90 -71.95
C PHE A 10 0.35 35.38 -70.57
N SER A 11 -0.96 35.26 -70.31
CA SER A 11 -1.48 34.57 -69.12
C SER A 11 -1.40 33.06 -69.33
N LEU A 12 -0.40 32.41 -68.73
CA LEU A 12 -0.29 30.96 -68.65
C LEU A 12 -1.23 30.49 -67.57
N ALA A 13 -2.44 30.05 -67.87
CA ALA A 13 -3.35 29.40 -66.96
C ALA A 13 -2.79 28.01 -66.62
N LEU A 14 -2.16 27.87 -65.42
CA LEU A 14 -1.77 26.59 -64.89
C LEU A 14 -3.02 25.88 -64.36
N VAL A 15 -3.59 24.97 -65.16
CA VAL A 15 -4.62 24.05 -64.73
C VAL A 15 -3.99 23.01 -63.86
N CYS A 16 -3.99 23.22 -62.52
CA CYS A 16 -3.75 22.21 -61.59
C CYS A 16 -4.89 21.18 -61.61
N ALA A 17 -4.72 20.13 -62.42
CA ALA A 17 -5.53 18.93 -62.28
C ALA A 17 -5.29 18.33 -60.91
N ALA A 18 -6.17 18.61 -59.95
CA ALA A 18 -6.23 17.87 -58.71
C ALA A 18 -6.57 16.40 -59.03
N LEU A 19 -5.56 15.58 -59.18
CA LEU A 19 -5.76 14.12 -59.18
C LEU A 19 -6.41 13.77 -57.85
N PRO A 20 -7.57 13.07 -57.85
CA PRO A 20 -8.10 12.56 -56.60
C PRO A 20 -7.04 11.64 -56.01
N ALA A 21 -6.51 11.97 -54.84
CA ALA A 21 -5.71 11.07 -54.09
C ALA A 21 -6.58 9.83 -53.80
N SER A 22 -6.38 8.78 -54.59
CA SER A 22 -7.06 7.50 -54.34
C SER A 22 -6.65 7.08 -52.94
N ALA A 23 -7.58 7.19 -51.97
CA ALA A 23 -7.36 6.76 -50.62
C ALA A 23 -6.91 5.31 -50.68
N GLN A 24 -5.68 5.04 -50.20
CA GLN A 24 -5.12 3.68 -50.16
C GLN A 24 -6.08 2.82 -49.36
N LYS A 25 -6.51 1.70 -49.92
CA LYS A 25 -7.40 0.74 -49.26
C LYS A 25 -6.60 -0.45 -48.78
N PHE A 26 -6.87 -0.87 -47.56
CA PHE A 26 -6.27 -2.02 -46.91
C PHE A 26 -7.36 -3.09 -46.73
N GLN A 27 -7.16 -4.27 -47.28
CA GLN A 27 -8.05 -5.41 -47.06
C GLN A 27 -7.21 -6.62 -46.58
N PRO A 28 -6.84 -6.68 -45.30
CA PRO A 28 -6.00 -7.72 -44.79
C PRO A 28 -6.73 -9.06 -44.78
N LYS A 29 -6.07 -10.09 -45.32
CA LYS A 29 -6.48 -11.49 -45.20
C LYS A 29 -5.97 -12.13 -43.90
N SER A 30 -4.86 -11.60 -43.39
CA SER A 30 -4.37 -11.95 -42.04
C SER A 30 -3.93 -10.68 -41.30
N ILE A 31 -4.06 -10.69 -39.97
CA ILE A 31 -3.57 -9.63 -39.09
C ILE A 31 -2.74 -10.32 -38.00
N GLN A 32 -1.50 -9.90 -37.85
CA GLN A 32 -0.54 -10.43 -36.87
C GLN A 32 -0.01 -9.32 -36.00
N PHE A 33 0.18 -9.62 -34.70
CA PHE A 33 0.80 -8.73 -33.76
C PHE A 33 2.14 -9.31 -33.29
N LYS A 34 3.18 -8.49 -33.20
CA LYS A 34 4.53 -8.86 -32.80
C LYS A 34 5.03 -7.89 -31.74
N GLY A 35 5.81 -8.41 -30.79
CA GLY A 35 6.55 -7.60 -29.83
C GLY A 35 5.99 -7.61 -28.40
N ASP A 36 4.76 -8.09 -28.20
CA ASP A 36 4.18 -8.24 -26.87
C ASP A 36 3.47 -9.59 -26.72
N PRO A 37 4.09 -10.58 -26.03
CA PRO A 37 3.49 -11.88 -25.80
C PRO A 37 2.46 -11.91 -24.66
N GLU A 38 2.29 -10.81 -23.89
CA GLU A 38 1.33 -10.75 -22.79
C GLU A 38 -0.12 -10.75 -23.27
N TYR A 39 -0.36 -10.23 -24.51
CA TYR A 39 -1.70 -10.13 -25.09
C TYR A 39 -1.86 -11.07 -26.27
N SER A 40 -3.00 -11.75 -26.33
CA SER A 40 -3.37 -12.58 -27.48
C SER A 40 -3.80 -11.73 -28.67
N ASP A 41 -3.64 -12.28 -29.90
CA ASP A 41 -4.13 -11.63 -31.13
C ASP A 41 -5.62 -11.28 -31.03
N LYS A 42 -6.43 -12.09 -30.34
CA LYS A 42 -7.86 -11.85 -30.14
C LYS A 42 -8.11 -10.59 -29.33
N GLU A 43 -7.38 -10.40 -28.23
CA GLU A 43 -7.49 -9.23 -27.37
C GLU A 43 -7.03 -7.97 -28.10
N LEU A 44 -5.92 -8.05 -28.83
CA LEU A 44 -5.39 -6.93 -29.62
C LEU A 44 -6.32 -6.55 -30.77
N LEU A 45 -6.91 -7.52 -31.47
CA LEU A 45 -7.94 -7.24 -32.49
C LEU A 45 -9.16 -6.57 -31.91
N ALA A 46 -9.62 -7.03 -30.73
CA ALA A 46 -10.76 -6.43 -30.04
C ALA A 46 -10.44 -5.01 -29.57
N ALA A 47 -9.28 -4.79 -28.95
CA ALA A 47 -8.85 -3.47 -28.49
C ALA A 47 -8.64 -2.47 -29.63
N ALA A 48 -8.10 -2.93 -30.75
CA ALA A 48 -7.94 -2.12 -31.95
C ALA A 48 -9.24 -1.94 -32.75
N ASN A 49 -10.31 -2.65 -32.38
CA ASN A 49 -11.57 -2.73 -33.18
C ASN A 49 -11.34 -3.16 -34.64
N LEU A 50 -10.39 -4.07 -34.87
CA LEU A 50 -10.05 -4.61 -36.19
C LEU A 50 -10.81 -5.90 -36.47
N LYS A 51 -11.27 -6.08 -37.70
CA LYS A 51 -11.96 -7.29 -38.18
C LYS A 51 -11.32 -7.78 -39.47
N LEU A 52 -11.04 -9.08 -39.52
CA LEU A 52 -10.53 -9.73 -40.75
C LEU A 52 -11.53 -9.57 -41.92
N GLY A 53 -10.99 -9.38 -43.12
CA GLY A 53 -11.78 -9.27 -44.34
C GLY A 53 -12.48 -7.92 -44.57
N THR A 54 -12.40 -7.00 -43.62
CA THR A 54 -12.92 -5.64 -43.77
C THR A 54 -11.95 -4.79 -44.58
N VAL A 55 -12.51 -3.89 -45.43
CA VAL A 55 -11.70 -2.93 -46.18
C VAL A 55 -11.58 -1.65 -45.38
N TYR A 56 -10.35 -1.24 -45.11
CA TYR A 56 -10.04 -0.02 -44.36
C TYR A 56 -9.39 1.04 -45.25
N THR A 57 -9.65 2.28 -44.98
CA THR A 57 -8.91 3.44 -45.48
C THR A 57 -7.66 3.71 -44.64
N SER A 58 -6.74 4.51 -45.12
CA SER A 58 -5.57 4.96 -44.34
C SER A 58 -5.97 5.71 -43.07
N ALA A 59 -7.07 6.48 -43.10
CA ALA A 59 -7.59 7.19 -41.93
C ALA A 59 -8.07 6.19 -40.87
N GLU A 60 -8.90 5.22 -41.25
CA GLU A 60 -9.39 4.16 -40.33
C GLU A 60 -8.25 3.33 -39.76
N MET A 61 -7.21 2.99 -40.55
CA MET A 61 -6.03 2.30 -40.07
C MET A 61 -5.26 3.09 -38.99
N ASN A 62 -5.17 4.42 -39.17
CA ASN A 62 -4.59 5.30 -38.17
C ASN A 62 -5.46 5.38 -36.91
N ASP A 63 -6.78 5.40 -37.04
CA ASP A 63 -7.70 5.39 -35.89
C ASP A 63 -7.60 4.09 -35.10
N HIS A 64 -7.50 2.93 -35.76
CA HIS A 64 -7.27 1.64 -35.11
C HIS A 64 -5.92 1.57 -34.39
N SER A 65 -4.86 2.09 -35.03
CA SER A 65 -3.53 2.18 -34.42
C SER A 65 -3.53 3.13 -33.23
N LYS A 66 -4.25 4.26 -33.38
CA LYS A 66 -4.40 5.24 -32.30
C LYS A 66 -5.14 4.67 -31.09
N ALA A 67 -6.17 3.84 -31.30
CA ALA A 67 -6.91 3.19 -30.21
C ALA A 67 -5.99 2.32 -29.35
N LEU A 68 -5.05 1.57 -29.94
CA LEU A 68 -4.05 0.80 -29.21
C LEU A 68 -3.07 1.72 -28.45
N MET A 69 -2.58 2.78 -29.10
CA MET A 69 -1.65 3.73 -28.47
C MET A 69 -2.31 4.53 -27.34
N ASP A 70 -3.53 5.01 -27.56
CA ASP A 70 -4.28 5.78 -26.56
C ASP A 70 -4.61 4.95 -25.31
N SER A 71 -4.58 3.60 -25.40
CA SER A 71 -4.74 2.74 -24.23
C SER A 71 -3.68 3.01 -23.16
N GLY A 72 -2.48 3.46 -23.53
CA GLY A 72 -1.32 3.64 -22.65
C GLY A 72 -0.55 2.36 -22.34
N VAL A 73 -0.98 1.21 -22.89
CA VAL A 73 -0.34 -0.09 -22.69
C VAL A 73 0.91 -0.25 -23.57
N PHE A 74 0.97 0.50 -24.65
CA PHE A 74 2.10 0.48 -25.59
C PHE A 74 2.82 1.83 -25.61
N SER A 75 4.14 1.82 -25.64
CA SER A 75 4.99 3.01 -25.77
C SER A 75 5.21 3.39 -27.23
N ASN A 76 5.11 2.43 -28.15
CA ASN A 76 5.19 2.67 -29.58
C ASN A 76 4.49 1.55 -30.36
N LEU A 77 4.05 1.90 -31.57
CA LEU A 77 3.39 1.00 -32.49
C LEU A 77 3.71 1.40 -33.94
N THR A 78 4.01 0.42 -34.77
CA THR A 78 4.11 0.58 -36.21
C THR A 78 3.33 -0.55 -36.90
N TYR A 79 2.82 -0.29 -38.11
CA TYR A 79 2.21 -1.36 -38.91
C TYR A 79 2.77 -1.38 -40.33
N LYS A 80 2.76 -2.56 -40.94
CA LYS A 80 3.13 -2.80 -42.34
C LYS A 80 2.05 -3.65 -42.99
N PHE A 81 1.65 -3.24 -44.19
CA PHE A 81 0.75 -4.00 -45.07
C PHE A 81 1.46 -4.33 -46.36
N ASP A 82 1.54 -5.60 -46.75
CA ASP A 82 2.20 -6.03 -47.98
C ASP A 82 1.23 -6.30 -49.16
N GLY A 83 -0.04 -5.97 -48.97
CA GLY A 83 -1.12 -6.23 -49.94
C GLY A 83 -1.99 -7.43 -49.55
N VAL A 84 -1.57 -8.27 -48.66
CA VAL A 84 -2.26 -9.46 -48.15
C VAL A 84 -2.29 -9.49 -46.62
N ASP A 85 -1.12 -9.35 -46.04
CA ASP A 85 -0.92 -9.48 -44.56
C ASP A 85 -0.66 -8.11 -43.94
N LEU A 86 -1.36 -7.88 -42.81
CA LEU A 86 -1.15 -6.72 -41.97
C LEU A 86 -0.40 -7.14 -40.72
N THR A 87 0.79 -6.62 -40.53
CA THR A 87 1.61 -6.89 -39.34
C THR A 87 1.76 -5.64 -38.51
N TYR A 88 1.34 -5.69 -37.25
CA TYR A 88 1.64 -4.71 -36.23
C TYR A 88 2.90 -5.10 -35.48
N SER A 89 3.78 -4.13 -35.21
CA SER A 89 4.91 -4.25 -34.31
C SER A 89 4.67 -3.35 -33.12
N LEU A 90 4.53 -3.97 -31.94
CA LEU A 90 4.17 -3.31 -30.68
C LEU A 90 5.41 -3.21 -29.79
N ILE A 91 5.57 -2.11 -29.10
CA ILE A 91 6.54 -1.94 -28.02
C ILE A 91 5.73 -1.69 -26.74
N PRO A 92 5.75 -2.60 -25.76
CA PRO A 92 5.04 -2.43 -24.51
C PRO A 92 5.44 -1.14 -23.77
N ALA A 93 4.53 -0.58 -23.00
CA ALA A 93 4.85 0.46 -22.05
C ALA A 93 5.82 -0.10 -20.98
N PRO A 94 6.80 0.69 -20.52
CA PRO A 94 7.83 0.18 -19.61
C PRO A 94 7.27 -0.23 -18.24
N ASN A 95 6.13 0.35 -17.83
CA ASN A 95 5.53 0.08 -16.53
C ASN A 95 4.01 0.01 -16.63
N LEU A 96 3.46 -1.12 -16.23
CA LEU A 96 2.05 -1.30 -15.90
C LEU A 96 1.95 -1.61 -14.41
N TYR A 97 0.99 -0.98 -13.74
CA TYR A 97 0.85 -1.01 -12.30
C TYR A 97 -0.39 -1.80 -11.88
N ALA A 98 -0.27 -2.60 -10.83
CA ALA A 98 -1.41 -3.31 -10.26
C ALA A 98 -2.52 -2.33 -9.83
N VAL A 99 -3.76 -2.73 -9.98
CA VAL A 99 -4.91 -1.98 -9.49
C VAL A 99 -5.08 -2.22 -8.00
N ARG A 100 -5.11 -1.13 -7.20
CA ARG A 100 -5.40 -1.16 -5.77
C ARG A 100 -6.69 -0.37 -5.51
N LEU A 101 -7.67 -1.00 -4.87
CA LEU A 101 -8.87 -0.33 -4.37
C LEU A 101 -8.61 0.11 -2.93
N GLU A 102 -8.67 1.41 -2.65
CA GLU A 102 -8.40 1.93 -1.31
C GLU A 102 -9.66 1.88 -0.43
N ASN A 103 -10.71 2.58 -0.84
CA ASN A 103 -11.93 2.70 -0.06
C ASN A 103 -13.20 2.47 -0.91
N LEU A 104 -13.08 1.73 -1.99
CA LEU A 104 -14.22 1.36 -2.82
C LEU A 104 -14.95 0.16 -2.17
N PRO A 105 -16.26 0.25 -1.91
CA PRO A 105 -17.05 -0.88 -1.40
C PRO A 105 -17.39 -1.88 -2.51
N LEU A 106 -16.38 -2.33 -3.20
CA LEU A 106 -16.42 -3.36 -4.24
C LEU A 106 -15.59 -4.55 -3.77
N ALA A 107 -16.11 -5.76 -3.98
CA ALA A 107 -15.32 -6.96 -3.72
C ALA A 107 -14.13 -7.00 -4.70
N ALA A 108 -12.93 -6.71 -4.18
CA ALA A 108 -11.70 -6.89 -4.94
C ALA A 108 -11.41 -8.38 -5.15
N GLY A 109 -10.86 -8.73 -6.31
CA GLY A 109 -10.47 -10.11 -6.58
C GLY A 109 -10.85 -10.60 -7.99
N PRO A 110 -10.71 -11.90 -8.23
CA PRO A 110 -10.82 -12.49 -9.58
C PRO A 110 -12.12 -12.18 -10.32
N GLU A 111 -13.24 -12.04 -9.60
CA GLU A 111 -14.53 -11.74 -10.25
C GLU A 111 -14.59 -10.32 -10.82
N LEU A 112 -14.04 -9.35 -10.09
CA LEU A 112 -13.94 -7.97 -10.56
C LEU A 112 -12.96 -7.88 -11.72
N ASP A 113 -11.81 -8.54 -11.60
CA ASP A 113 -10.80 -8.58 -12.65
C ASP A 113 -11.35 -9.21 -13.93
N ALA A 114 -12.11 -10.30 -13.84
CA ALA A 114 -12.77 -10.93 -14.97
C ALA A 114 -13.78 -10.00 -15.65
N LYS A 115 -14.62 -9.30 -14.88
CA LYS A 115 -15.59 -8.32 -15.40
C LYS A 115 -14.90 -7.16 -16.12
N LEU A 116 -13.78 -6.67 -15.58
CA LEU A 116 -12.99 -5.61 -16.21
C LEU A 116 -12.29 -6.10 -17.46
N HIS A 117 -11.72 -7.31 -17.45
CA HIS A 117 -11.09 -7.94 -18.61
C HIS A 117 -12.10 -8.19 -19.76
N ASP A 118 -13.27 -8.72 -19.45
CA ASP A 118 -14.33 -8.95 -20.45
C ASP A 118 -14.75 -7.66 -21.19
N ARG A 119 -14.70 -6.53 -20.46
CA ARG A 119 -15.04 -5.21 -21.00
C ARG A 119 -13.85 -4.54 -21.68
N PHE A 120 -12.65 -4.74 -21.15
CA PHE A 120 -11.41 -4.14 -21.61
C PHE A 120 -10.35 -5.23 -21.85
N PRO A 121 -10.23 -5.72 -23.10
CA PRO A 121 -9.36 -6.87 -23.39
C PRO A 121 -7.89 -6.68 -23.03
N LEU A 122 -7.41 -5.43 -22.92
CA LEU A 122 -6.04 -5.12 -22.50
C LEU A 122 -5.87 -5.03 -20.96
N TYR A 123 -6.92 -5.27 -20.18
CA TYR A 123 -6.86 -5.28 -18.73
C TYR A 123 -6.49 -6.68 -18.22
N HIS A 124 -5.30 -6.85 -17.67
CA HIS A 124 -4.81 -8.06 -17.01
C HIS A 124 -4.47 -7.80 -15.53
N GLY A 125 -5.36 -7.08 -14.81
CA GLY A 125 -5.13 -6.69 -13.40
C GLY A 125 -4.17 -5.52 -13.24
N LYS A 126 -3.71 -4.92 -14.36
CA LYS A 126 -2.78 -3.81 -14.37
C LYS A 126 -3.28 -2.68 -15.28
N VAL A 127 -2.84 -1.47 -14.99
CA VAL A 127 -3.13 -0.26 -15.77
C VAL A 127 -1.86 0.57 -15.95
N PRO A 128 -1.74 1.38 -17.02
CA PRO A 128 -0.67 2.36 -17.14
C PRO A 128 -0.86 3.51 -16.14
N ALA A 129 0.18 4.33 -15.93
CA ALA A 129 0.07 5.52 -15.08
C ALA A 129 -0.88 6.58 -15.66
N GLU A 130 -1.03 6.60 -16.98
CA GLU A 130 -1.92 7.50 -17.74
C GLU A 130 -2.33 6.81 -19.04
N GLY A 131 -3.48 7.18 -19.60
CA GLY A 131 -3.98 6.63 -20.84
C GLY A 131 -5.42 6.11 -20.74
N GLY A 132 -5.94 5.70 -21.90
CA GLY A 132 -7.35 5.32 -22.05
C GLY A 132 -7.76 4.09 -21.23
N LEU A 133 -6.87 3.13 -21.00
CA LEU A 133 -7.18 1.96 -20.17
C LEU A 133 -7.39 2.36 -18.70
N LEU A 134 -6.53 3.22 -18.14
CA LEU A 134 -6.70 3.74 -16.79
C LEU A 134 -8.06 4.43 -16.62
N GLU A 135 -8.39 5.33 -17.54
CA GLU A 135 -9.65 6.08 -17.52
C GLU A 135 -10.87 5.18 -17.73
N SER A 136 -10.75 4.17 -18.57
CA SER A 136 -11.82 3.19 -18.81
C SER A 136 -12.09 2.33 -17.56
N VAL A 137 -11.05 1.87 -16.89
CA VAL A 137 -11.16 1.13 -15.62
C VAL A 137 -11.78 2.02 -14.54
N ARG A 138 -11.31 3.27 -14.40
CA ARG A 138 -11.88 4.25 -13.47
C ARG A 138 -13.38 4.45 -13.70
N SER A 139 -13.78 4.67 -14.95
CA SER A 139 -15.20 4.86 -15.30
C SER A 139 -16.04 3.60 -15.04
N ALA A 140 -15.51 2.42 -15.32
CA ALA A 140 -16.19 1.16 -15.02
C ALA A 140 -16.40 0.94 -13.52
N LEU A 141 -15.43 1.32 -12.70
CA LEU A 141 -15.58 1.27 -11.24
C LEU A 141 -16.66 2.26 -10.77
N GLU A 142 -16.74 3.47 -11.34
CA GLU A 142 -17.82 4.43 -11.06
C GLU A 142 -19.20 3.86 -11.43
N GLU A 143 -19.30 3.18 -12.57
CA GLU A 143 -20.54 2.52 -13.00
C GLU A 143 -20.94 1.39 -12.04
N LEU A 144 -19.99 0.58 -11.58
CA LEU A 144 -20.24 -0.48 -10.61
C LEU A 144 -20.70 0.09 -9.26
N LEU A 145 -20.13 1.21 -8.82
CA LEU A 145 -20.57 1.93 -7.63
C LEU A 145 -21.99 2.49 -7.82
N ALA A 146 -22.24 3.11 -8.98
CA ALA A 146 -23.56 3.65 -9.30
C ALA A 146 -24.64 2.56 -9.36
N ALA A 147 -24.30 1.35 -9.80
CA ALA A 147 -25.22 0.20 -9.76
C ALA A 147 -25.59 -0.24 -8.33
N GLN A 148 -24.75 0.08 -7.35
CA GLN A 148 -25.04 -0.06 -5.92
C GLN A 148 -25.71 1.17 -5.31
N GLY A 149 -26.03 2.19 -6.12
CA GLY A 149 -26.63 3.45 -5.68
C GLY A 149 -25.61 4.49 -5.20
N ILE A 150 -24.31 4.19 -5.22
CA ILE A 150 -23.25 5.09 -4.75
C ILE A 150 -22.84 6.00 -5.90
N LYS A 151 -23.23 7.28 -5.83
CA LYS A 151 -22.81 8.31 -6.78
C LYS A 151 -21.51 8.95 -6.29
N ALA A 152 -20.40 8.48 -6.81
CA ALA A 152 -19.07 8.95 -6.43
C ALA A 152 -18.19 9.15 -7.66
N THR A 153 -17.22 10.05 -7.55
CA THR A 153 -16.12 10.17 -8.50
C THR A 153 -14.92 9.42 -7.95
N VAL A 154 -14.39 8.51 -8.75
CA VAL A 154 -13.19 7.76 -8.42
C VAL A 154 -11.97 8.56 -8.90
N SER A 155 -11.05 8.84 -8.00
CA SER A 155 -9.74 9.41 -8.28
C SER A 155 -8.68 8.32 -8.37
N THR A 156 -7.62 8.59 -9.15
CA THR A 156 -6.48 7.69 -9.29
C THR A 156 -5.21 8.39 -8.86
N THR A 157 -4.39 7.71 -8.07
CA THR A 157 -3.09 8.21 -7.61
C THR A 157 -2.05 7.10 -7.61
N PRO A 158 -0.77 7.40 -7.94
CA PRO A 158 0.30 6.44 -7.81
C PRO A 158 0.49 6.04 -6.33
N PHE A 159 0.57 4.74 -6.07
CA PHE A 159 0.89 4.18 -4.77
C PHE A 159 2.29 3.57 -4.78
N GLY A 160 3.12 3.92 -3.82
CA GLY A 160 4.49 3.45 -3.75
C GLY A 160 5.00 3.32 -2.32
N VAL A 161 6.13 2.63 -2.18
CA VAL A 161 6.83 2.53 -0.90
C VAL A 161 7.61 3.84 -0.66
N ALA A 162 7.37 4.48 0.48
CA ALA A 162 7.88 5.82 0.81
C ALA A 162 9.41 5.97 0.63
N ASP A 163 10.17 4.91 0.90
CA ASP A 163 11.64 4.96 0.88
C ASP A 163 12.25 4.77 -0.52
N THR A 164 11.55 4.14 -1.45
CA THR A 164 12.12 3.77 -2.76
C THR A 164 11.75 4.72 -3.88
N ARG A 165 10.74 5.59 -3.70
CA ARG A 165 10.11 6.40 -4.77
C ARG A 165 9.60 5.56 -5.95
N GLN A 166 9.50 4.25 -5.79
CA GLN A 166 8.97 3.36 -6.81
C GLN A 166 7.46 3.24 -6.67
N VAL A 167 6.75 3.44 -7.78
CA VAL A 167 5.31 3.18 -7.86
C VAL A 167 5.10 1.68 -7.93
N SER A 168 4.33 1.12 -7.02
CA SER A 168 4.01 -0.32 -6.97
C SER A 168 2.60 -0.63 -7.48
N ALA A 169 1.68 0.34 -7.39
CA ALA A 169 0.29 0.19 -7.82
C ALA A 169 -0.30 1.54 -8.24
N MET A 170 -1.43 1.49 -8.96
CA MET A 170 -2.33 2.63 -9.13
C MET A 170 -3.48 2.48 -8.14
N ASN A 171 -3.61 3.46 -7.27
CA ASN A 171 -4.62 3.49 -6.23
C ASN A 171 -5.89 4.17 -6.74
N PHE A 172 -7.04 3.51 -6.59
CA PHE A 172 -8.37 4.02 -6.91
C PHE A 172 -9.10 4.33 -5.61
N SER A 173 -9.55 5.56 -5.44
CA SER A 173 -10.19 6.00 -4.20
C SER A 173 -11.37 6.94 -4.46
N ILE A 174 -12.34 6.92 -3.54
CA ILE A 174 -13.48 7.83 -3.49
C ILE A 174 -13.13 8.98 -2.54
N ALA A 175 -13.07 10.21 -3.05
CA ALA A 175 -12.84 11.38 -2.21
C ALA A 175 -14.14 11.87 -1.54
N SER A 176 -15.28 11.73 -2.23
CA SER A 176 -16.60 12.14 -1.74
C SER A 176 -17.71 11.31 -2.41
N PRO A 177 -18.70 10.86 -1.65
CA PRO A 177 -18.84 10.96 -0.18
C PRO A 177 -17.79 10.10 0.55
N PRO A 178 -17.43 10.41 1.82
CA PRO A 178 -16.53 9.56 2.59
C PRO A 178 -17.16 8.19 2.81
N VAL A 179 -16.33 7.14 2.70
CA VAL A 179 -16.73 5.75 2.94
C VAL A 179 -16.22 5.32 4.31
N ARG A 180 -17.08 4.76 5.13
CA ARG A 180 -16.78 4.44 6.54
C ARG A 180 -17.24 3.04 6.90
N VAL A 181 -16.65 2.52 7.97
CA VAL A 181 -17.17 1.34 8.66
C VAL A 181 -18.54 1.71 9.25
N GLY A 182 -19.57 0.99 8.87
CA GLY A 182 -20.95 1.17 9.31
C GLY A 182 -21.30 0.41 10.59
N ALA A 183 -22.56 0.01 10.69
CA ALA A 183 -23.04 -0.78 11.82
C ALA A 183 -22.31 -2.13 11.90
N LEU A 184 -21.96 -2.54 13.12
CA LEU A 184 -21.33 -3.83 13.41
C LEU A 184 -22.37 -4.77 14.04
N ALA A 185 -22.69 -5.85 13.32
CA ALA A 185 -23.53 -6.94 13.85
C ALA A 185 -22.62 -7.93 14.60
N LEU A 186 -22.75 -7.98 15.94
CA LEU A 186 -21.95 -8.82 16.80
C LEU A 186 -22.61 -10.20 16.99
N GLU A 187 -21.88 -11.28 16.79
CA GLU A 187 -22.32 -12.65 17.04
C GLU A 187 -21.35 -13.40 17.94
N GLY A 188 -21.85 -14.36 18.72
CA GLY A 188 -21.03 -15.20 19.61
C GLY A 188 -20.55 -14.52 20.90
N VAL A 189 -20.96 -13.28 21.16
CA VAL A 189 -20.59 -12.52 22.34
C VAL A 189 -21.43 -12.97 23.54
N SER A 190 -20.79 -13.32 24.65
CA SER A 190 -21.46 -13.71 25.89
C SER A 190 -22.16 -12.51 26.55
N PRO A 191 -23.24 -12.74 27.32
CA PRO A 191 -23.91 -11.67 28.06
C PRO A 191 -22.99 -10.89 29.00
N ALA A 192 -21.95 -11.54 29.55
CA ALA A 192 -20.98 -10.90 30.43
C ALA A 192 -20.09 -9.90 29.72
N MET A 193 -19.82 -10.11 28.43
CA MET A 193 -18.95 -9.25 27.61
C MET A 193 -19.75 -8.24 26.78
N ALA A 194 -21.06 -8.45 26.59
CA ALA A 194 -21.87 -7.73 25.62
C ALA A 194 -21.73 -6.20 25.69
N ALA A 195 -21.89 -5.59 26.87
CA ALA A 195 -21.80 -4.13 27.01
C ALA A 195 -20.41 -3.57 26.69
N ARG A 196 -19.37 -4.32 27.04
CA ARG A 196 -17.98 -3.92 26.81
C ARG A 196 -17.56 -4.07 25.37
N VAL A 197 -17.99 -5.16 24.72
CA VAL A 197 -17.75 -5.42 23.30
C VAL A 197 -18.54 -4.41 22.45
N GLN A 198 -19.75 -4.03 22.88
CA GLN A 198 -20.52 -2.97 22.22
C GLN A 198 -19.76 -1.62 22.24
N ALA A 199 -19.11 -1.28 23.35
CA ALA A 199 -18.29 -0.07 23.40
C ALA A 199 -17.09 -0.08 22.42
N VAL A 200 -16.49 -1.26 22.18
CA VAL A 200 -15.48 -1.42 21.12
C VAL A 200 -16.11 -1.22 19.74
N ALA A 201 -17.27 -1.80 19.50
CA ALA A 201 -17.99 -1.64 18.24
C ALA A 201 -18.37 -0.18 17.97
N ASP A 202 -18.85 0.53 18.98
CA ASP A 202 -19.19 1.94 18.87
C ASP A 202 -17.97 2.82 18.52
N HIS A 203 -16.79 2.47 19.07
CA HIS A 203 -15.54 3.17 18.76
C HIS A 203 -15.06 2.90 17.34
N GLN A 204 -15.28 1.72 16.80
CA GLN A 204 -14.90 1.35 15.43
C GLN A 204 -15.87 1.88 14.37
N THR A 205 -17.14 2.04 14.73
CA THR A 205 -18.17 2.59 13.84
C THR A 205 -17.84 4.03 13.45
N GLY A 206 -17.94 4.34 12.16
CA GLY A 206 -17.59 5.64 11.60
C GLY A 206 -16.11 5.83 11.26
N SER A 207 -15.25 4.86 11.57
CA SER A 207 -13.85 4.88 11.13
C SER A 207 -13.75 4.78 9.60
N SER A 208 -12.65 5.27 9.02
CA SER A 208 -12.44 5.22 7.58
C SER A 208 -12.44 3.77 7.07
N TYR A 209 -13.18 3.53 6.01
CA TYR A 209 -13.19 2.23 5.34
C TYR A 209 -11.96 2.09 4.43
N ASP A 210 -11.30 0.96 4.51
CA ASP A 210 -10.25 0.50 3.59
C ASP A 210 -10.66 -0.88 3.07
N THR A 211 -10.74 -1.03 1.75
CA THR A 211 -11.22 -2.24 1.09
C THR A 211 -10.40 -3.49 1.46
N ALA A 212 -9.09 -3.31 1.61
CA ALA A 212 -8.17 -4.41 1.92
C ALA A 212 -8.05 -4.69 3.43
N ASN A 213 -8.15 -3.65 4.27
CA ASN A 213 -7.69 -3.74 5.65
C ASN A 213 -8.80 -3.61 6.70
N SER A 214 -10.00 -3.08 6.36
CA SER A 214 -11.03 -2.83 7.39
C SER A 214 -11.46 -4.09 8.14
N ALA A 215 -11.60 -5.22 7.46
CA ALA A 215 -11.95 -6.49 8.12
C ALA A 215 -10.86 -6.91 9.11
N ALA A 216 -9.60 -6.96 8.68
CA ALA A 216 -8.47 -7.32 9.53
C ALA A 216 -8.26 -6.34 10.70
N ASN A 217 -8.50 -5.04 10.48
CA ASN A 217 -8.43 -4.03 11.54
C ASN A 217 -9.50 -4.25 12.60
N LEU A 218 -10.74 -4.60 12.20
CA LEU A 218 -11.81 -4.96 13.11
C LEU A 218 -11.45 -6.24 13.89
N GLU A 219 -11.03 -7.30 13.20
CA GLU A 219 -10.59 -8.55 13.83
C GLU A 219 -9.50 -8.28 14.87
N HIS A 220 -8.49 -7.50 14.52
CA HIS A 220 -7.41 -7.14 15.43
C HIS A 220 -7.91 -6.32 16.64
N ALA A 221 -8.79 -5.35 16.44
CA ALA A 221 -9.31 -4.52 17.51
C ALA A 221 -10.09 -5.35 18.55
N PHE A 222 -11.00 -6.22 18.07
CA PHE A 222 -11.77 -7.09 18.94
C PHE A 222 -10.89 -8.17 19.61
N ALA A 223 -10.00 -8.82 18.85
CA ALA A 223 -9.09 -9.82 19.41
C ALA A 223 -8.19 -9.23 20.48
N THR A 224 -7.66 -8.02 20.27
CA THR A 224 -6.86 -7.30 21.27
C THR A 224 -7.66 -7.01 22.52
N PHE A 225 -8.90 -6.53 22.38
CA PHE A 225 -9.78 -6.28 23.51
C PHE A 225 -10.02 -7.55 24.36
N TYR A 226 -10.34 -8.67 23.73
CA TYR A 226 -10.54 -9.94 24.42
C TYR A 226 -9.25 -10.47 25.05
N ALA A 227 -8.12 -10.39 24.35
CA ALA A 227 -6.81 -10.79 24.89
C ALA A 227 -6.43 -9.95 26.11
N ASP A 228 -6.75 -8.65 26.12
CA ASP A 228 -6.51 -7.77 27.28
C ASP A 228 -7.31 -8.17 28.50
N ASP A 229 -8.42 -8.84 28.32
CA ASP A 229 -9.25 -9.41 29.37
C ASP A 229 -8.86 -10.84 29.80
N GLY A 230 -7.99 -11.50 29.02
CA GLY A 230 -7.49 -12.83 29.36
C GLY A 230 -8.01 -13.97 28.47
N TYR A 231 -8.76 -13.65 27.44
CA TYR A 231 -9.23 -14.62 26.44
C TYR A 231 -8.14 -14.83 25.38
N ALA A 232 -7.09 -15.52 25.74
CA ALA A 232 -5.88 -15.65 24.91
C ALA A 232 -6.08 -16.49 23.63
N ALA A 233 -7.14 -17.31 23.57
CA ALA A 233 -7.50 -18.13 22.42
C ALA A 233 -8.74 -17.60 21.67
N VAL A 234 -9.08 -16.33 21.81
CA VAL A 234 -10.21 -15.75 21.08
C VAL A 234 -9.96 -15.82 19.58
N HIS A 235 -11.00 -16.19 18.83
CA HIS A 235 -11.04 -16.08 17.39
C HIS A 235 -12.09 -15.05 16.98
N VAL A 236 -11.71 -14.12 16.14
CA VAL A 236 -12.59 -13.08 15.63
C VAL A 236 -12.54 -13.12 14.11
N HIS A 237 -13.71 -13.10 13.49
CA HIS A 237 -13.85 -12.99 12.05
C HIS A 237 -14.77 -11.84 11.71
N ALA A 238 -14.29 -10.90 10.88
CA ALA A 238 -15.05 -9.76 10.42
C ALA A 238 -15.18 -9.77 8.90
N ALA A 239 -16.38 -9.52 8.41
CA ALA A 239 -16.63 -9.41 6.98
C ALA A 239 -17.70 -8.35 6.72
N PRO A 240 -17.64 -7.64 5.57
CA PRO A 240 -18.76 -6.81 5.13
C PRO A 240 -20.06 -7.62 5.07
N SER A 241 -21.16 -7.04 5.51
CA SER A 241 -22.45 -7.70 5.59
C SER A 241 -23.57 -6.84 5.01
N GLY A 242 -24.21 -7.34 3.96
CA GLY A 242 -25.29 -6.60 3.31
C GLY A 242 -24.83 -5.52 2.35
N ALA A 243 -25.77 -4.71 1.89
CA ALA A 243 -25.49 -3.61 0.97
C ALA A 243 -24.95 -2.38 1.73
N PRO A 244 -24.12 -1.53 1.09
CA PRO A 244 -23.73 -0.25 1.63
C PRO A 244 -24.95 0.62 1.99
N VAL A 245 -24.91 1.28 3.14
CA VAL A 245 -25.93 2.22 3.59
C VAL A 245 -25.56 3.62 3.12
N ILE A 246 -26.36 4.15 2.18
CA ILE A 246 -26.08 5.43 1.55
C ILE A 246 -26.80 6.53 2.34
N GLY A 247 -26.00 7.28 3.11
CA GLY A 247 -26.46 8.46 3.84
C GLY A 247 -26.24 9.75 3.05
N ALA A 248 -26.79 10.85 3.56
CA ALA A 248 -26.59 12.17 2.97
C ALA A 248 -25.14 12.68 3.06
N ALA A 249 -24.38 12.23 4.07
CA ALA A 249 -23.02 12.72 4.37
C ALA A 249 -21.93 11.67 4.16
N ALA A 250 -22.27 10.40 4.07
CA ALA A 250 -21.30 9.29 3.95
C ALA A 250 -21.96 8.04 3.39
N VAL A 251 -21.12 7.10 2.98
CA VAL A 251 -21.50 5.71 2.67
C VAL A 251 -20.95 4.84 3.79
N ASP A 252 -21.82 4.15 4.51
CA ASP A 252 -21.47 3.31 5.64
C ASP A 252 -21.53 1.82 5.21
N ILE A 253 -20.43 1.11 5.40
CA ILE A 253 -20.30 -0.32 5.05
C ILE A 253 -20.60 -1.14 6.30
N PRO A 254 -21.71 -1.84 6.38
CA PRO A 254 -22.03 -2.68 7.53
C PRO A 254 -21.11 -3.90 7.56
N PHE A 255 -20.73 -4.32 8.77
CA PHE A 255 -19.93 -5.50 9.00
C PHE A 255 -20.63 -6.44 9.96
N LYS A 256 -20.36 -7.72 9.78
CA LYS A 256 -20.63 -8.77 10.75
C LYS A 256 -19.32 -9.12 11.42
N VAL A 257 -19.31 -9.17 12.76
CA VAL A 257 -18.17 -9.57 13.58
C VAL A 257 -18.60 -10.81 14.38
N ALA A 258 -18.07 -11.96 14.00
CA ALA A 258 -18.29 -13.21 14.69
C ALA A 258 -17.14 -13.46 15.67
N VAL A 259 -17.46 -13.75 16.93
CA VAL A 259 -16.50 -13.95 18.02
C VAL A 259 -16.67 -15.34 18.59
N GLU A 260 -15.58 -16.07 18.68
CA GLU A 260 -15.46 -17.29 19.48
C GLU A 260 -14.56 -16.93 20.68
N GLU A 261 -15.20 -16.62 21.84
CA GLU A 261 -14.50 -16.07 23.01
C GLU A 261 -13.46 -17.04 23.60
N GLY A 262 -13.73 -18.35 23.54
CA GLY A 262 -12.91 -19.35 24.21
C GLY A 262 -13.01 -19.28 25.73
N HIS A 263 -11.90 -19.60 26.41
CA HIS A 263 -11.79 -19.64 27.87
C HIS A 263 -10.78 -18.65 28.38
N LEU A 264 -10.84 -18.34 29.69
CA LEU A 264 -9.80 -17.62 30.39
C LEU A 264 -8.65 -18.58 30.69
N TYR A 265 -7.45 -18.24 30.28
CA TYR A 265 -6.26 -19.05 30.53
C TYR A 265 -5.39 -18.43 31.60
N LYS A 266 -4.73 -19.30 32.40
CA LYS A 266 -3.65 -18.92 33.29
C LYS A 266 -2.31 -19.08 32.58
N LEU A 267 -1.37 -18.21 32.91
CA LEU A 267 0.00 -18.32 32.43
C LEU A 267 0.70 -19.53 33.06
N GLY A 268 1.14 -20.45 32.23
CA GLY A 268 2.10 -21.50 32.60
C GLY A 268 3.53 -20.99 32.45
N PHE A 269 4.27 -21.58 31.53
CA PHE A 269 5.67 -21.24 31.30
C PHE A 269 5.84 -20.42 30.02
N ILE A 270 6.78 -19.47 30.05
CA ILE A 270 7.33 -18.83 28.86
C ILE A 270 8.73 -19.39 28.65
N HIS A 271 8.89 -20.23 27.66
CA HIS A 271 10.13 -20.94 27.38
C HIS A 271 10.96 -20.17 26.35
N LEU A 272 12.16 -19.78 26.73
CA LEU A 272 13.14 -19.11 25.90
C LEU A 272 14.30 -20.04 25.54
N PRO A 273 15.01 -19.82 24.42
CA PRO A 273 16.29 -20.48 24.16
C PRO A 273 17.31 -20.23 25.28
N PRO A 274 18.23 -21.16 25.54
CA PRO A 274 19.22 -21.05 26.64
C PRO A 274 20.17 -19.85 26.52
N ASP A 275 20.36 -19.33 25.31
CA ASP A 275 21.22 -18.20 24.97
C ASP A 275 20.48 -16.85 24.91
N ALA A 276 19.23 -16.82 25.38
CA ALA A 276 18.45 -15.59 25.42
C ALA A 276 19.12 -14.50 26.28
N LEU A 277 19.07 -13.26 25.84
CA LEU A 277 19.66 -12.10 26.55
C LEU A 277 18.83 -11.64 27.77
N VAL A 278 17.72 -12.28 28.05
CA VAL A 278 16.83 -12.01 29.18
C VAL A 278 16.76 -13.25 30.06
N THR A 279 16.64 -13.05 31.36
CA THR A 279 16.53 -14.12 32.33
C THR A 279 15.07 -14.52 32.58
N GLN A 280 14.84 -15.75 33.08
CA GLN A 280 13.49 -16.20 33.41
C GLN A 280 12.87 -15.33 34.53
N ASP A 281 13.64 -14.87 35.50
CA ASP A 281 13.16 -13.98 36.55
C ASP A 281 12.65 -12.63 36.01
N GLU A 282 13.33 -12.06 35.00
CA GLU A 282 12.89 -10.84 34.35
C GLU A 282 11.56 -11.05 33.59
N ILE A 283 11.43 -12.20 32.94
CA ILE A 283 10.21 -12.60 32.22
C ILE A 283 9.05 -12.80 33.21
N ASP A 284 9.25 -13.58 34.24
CA ASP A 284 8.22 -13.87 35.25
C ASP A 284 7.73 -12.60 35.95
N LYS A 285 8.66 -11.69 36.27
CA LYS A 285 8.32 -10.36 36.80
C LYS A 285 7.50 -9.51 35.81
N ALA A 286 7.88 -9.47 34.55
CA ALA A 286 7.16 -8.71 33.53
C ALA A 286 5.76 -9.30 33.26
N ALA A 287 5.64 -10.61 33.31
CA ALA A 287 4.38 -11.35 33.14
C ALA A 287 3.43 -11.24 34.36
N GLY A 288 3.90 -10.78 35.51
CA GLY A 288 3.14 -10.76 36.77
C GLY A 288 3.12 -12.10 37.51
N GLY A 289 3.93 -13.07 37.09
CA GLY A 289 4.08 -14.39 37.68
C GLY A 289 3.23 -15.48 37.02
N GLN A 290 3.63 -16.74 37.26
CA GLN A 290 2.89 -17.91 36.78
C GLN A 290 1.55 -18.08 37.51
N GLY A 291 0.58 -18.72 36.86
CA GLY A 291 -0.74 -18.98 37.42
C GLY A 291 -1.70 -17.78 37.43
N GLN A 292 -1.24 -16.60 37.05
CA GLN A 292 -2.11 -15.44 36.82
C GLN A 292 -2.87 -15.59 35.52
N THR A 293 -4.05 -14.95 35.41
CA THR A 293 -4.75 -14.87 34.14
C THR A 293 -3.87 -14.17 33.10
N VAL A 294 -3.68 -14.81 31.95
CA VAL A 294 -2.89 -14.23 30.85
C VAL A 294 -3.64 -13.02 30.31
N LYS A 295 -3.03 -11.85 30.45
CA LYS A 295 -3.60 -10.59 29.92
C LYS A 295 -2.69 -10.00 28.87
N GLY A 296 -3.28 -9.46 27.81
CA GLY A 296 -2.57 -8.82 26.69
C GLY A 296 -1.53 -7.77 27.14
N PRO A 297 -1.85 -6.83 28.07
CA PRO A 297 -0.86 -5.87 28.56
C PRO A 297 0.38 -6.52 29.20
N ALA A 298 0.21 -7.57 30.01
CA ALA A 298 1.32 -8.29 30.62
C ALA A 298 2.18 -9.00 29.55
N MET A 299 1.55 -9.65 28.59
CA MET A 299 2.27 -10.31 27.51
C MET A 299 3.00 -9.30 26.62
N ARG A 300 2.37 -8.15 26.29
CA ARG A 300 3.07 -7.07 25.57
C ARG A 300 4.27 -6.52 26.35
N ALA A 301 4.19 -6.45 27.68
CA ALA A 301 5.33 -6.06 28.52
C ALA A 301 6.48 -7.08 28.42
N VAL A 302 6.17 -8.38 28.43
CA VAL A 302 7.16 -9.46 28.25
C VAL A 302 7.83 -9.35 26.88
N TRP A 303 7.03 -9.26 25.80
CA TRP A 303 7.58 -9.18 24.45
C TRP A 303 8.37 -7.88 24.23
N GLY A 304 7.89 -6.77 24.79
CA GLY A 304 8.60 -5.49 24.77
C GLY A 304 9.93 -5.53 25.53
N LEU A 305 9.98 -6.19 26.68
CA LEU A 305 11.22 -6.40 27.44
C LEU A 305 12.27 -7.16 26.60
N ILE A 306 11.85 -8.29 25.98
CA ILE A 306 12.74 -9.09 25.14
C ILE A 306 13.25 -8.25 23.96
N ALA A 307 12.36 -7.64 23.21
CA ALA A 307 12.72 -6.82 22.04
C ALA A 307 13.68 -5.67 22.42
N THR A 308 13.37 -4.92 23.49
CA THR A 308 14.23 -3.83 23.96
C THR A 308 15.63 -4.34 24.35
N ARG A 309 15.72 -5.51 24.97
CA ARG A 309 17.03 -6.08 25.36
C ARG A 309 17.88 -6.39 24.13
N TYR A 310 17.31 -6.96 23.08
CA TYR A 310 18.04 -7.26 21.85
C TYR A 310 18.39 -5.98 21.07
N HIS A 311 17.44 -5.06 20.90
CA HIS A 311 17.68 -3.80 20.22
C HIS A 311 18.76 -2.95 20.93
N SER A 312 18.82 -2.98 22.27
CA SER A 312 19.86 -2.29 23.04
C SER A 312 21.25 -2.87 22.87
N LYS A 313 21.38 -4.04 22.23
CA LYS A 313 22.64 -4.71 21.92
C LYS A 313 23.01 -4.66 20.43
N GLY A 314 22.29 -3.90 19.65
CA GLY A 314 22.56 -3.71 18.22
C GLY A 314 21.85 -4.69 17.30
N TYR A 315 20.97 -5.54 17.79
CA TYR A 315 20.22 -6.47 16.96
C TYR A 315 19.00 -5.77 16.34
N VAL A 316 19.24 -4.92 15.34
CA VAL A 316 18.21 -4.07 14.69
C VAL A 316 17.14 -4.92 14.01
N ASP A 317 17.54 -6.03 13.38
CA ASP A 317 16.65 -6.95 12.67
C ASP A 317 16.05 -8.04 13.59
N PHE A 318 16.13 -7.84 14.90
CA PHE A 318 15.61 -8.82 15.85
C PHE A 318 14.14 -9.13 15.58
N ALA A 319 13.84 -10.41 15.47
CA ALA A 319 12.48 -10.94 15.37
C ALA A 319 12.26 -12.03 16.40
N MET A 320 11.05 -12.12 16.92
CA MET A 320 10.62 -13.20 17.78
C MET A 320 9.25 -13.72 17.36
N THR A 321 9.04 -15.02 17.57
CA THR A 321 7.77 -15.69 17.29
C THR A 321 7.31 -16.43 18.54
N PRO A 322 6.45 -15.82 19.38
CA PRO A 322 5.81 -16.51 20.49
C PRO A 322 4.80 -17.54 19.95
N ARG A 323 4.96 -18.81 20.34
CA ARG A 323 4.04 -19.90 19.96
C ARG A 323 3.26 -20.34 21.18
N PRO A 324 1.98 -19.98 21.30
CA PRO A 324 1.14 -20.44 22.40
C PRO A 324 0.83 -21.93 22.27
N GLN A 325 0.83 -22.63 23.41
CA GLN A 325 0.39 -24.00 23.56
C GLN A 325 -0.67 -24.05 24.66
N PHE A 326 -1.91 -24.27 24.22
CA PHE A 326 -3.07 -24.31 25.11
C PHE A 326 -3.28 -25.71 25.68
N ASP A 327 -3.39 -25.82 27.00
CA ASP A 327 -3.91 -26.96 27.70
C ASP A 327 -5.33 -26.66 28.15
N GLU A 328 -6.28 -27.10 27.35
CA GLU A 328 -7.71 -26.88 27.57
C GLU A 328 -8.20 -27.49 28.87
N ALA A 329 -7.67 -28.70 29.25
CA ALA A 329 -8.08 -29.41 30.43
C ALA A 329 -7.60 -28.71 31.73
N ALA A 330 -6.40 -28.13 31.69
CA ALA A 330 -5.82 -27.40 32.81
C ALA A 330 -6.20 -25.92 32.81
N GLY A 331 -6.72 -25.38 31.71
CA GLY A 331 -6.95 -23.95 31.50
C GLY A 331 -5.66 -23.13 31.56
N VAL A 332 -4.57 -23.68 31.01
CA VAL A 332 -3.23 -23.08 31.06
C VAL A 332 -2.71 -22.85 29.63
N VAL A 333 -2.03 -21.74 29.41
CA VAL A 333 -1.27 -21.49 28.17
C VAL A 333 0.22 -21.37 28.51
N ASN A 334 1.03 -22.12 27.76
CA ASN A 334 2.48 -22.02 27.77
C ASN A 334 2.92 -21.33 26.45
N TYR A 335 4.06 -20.66 26.48
CA TYR A 335 4.63 -20.05 25.29
C TYR A 335 6.01 -20.63 25.01
N ASN A 336 6.22 -21.16 23.81
CA ASN A 336 7.55 -21.41 23.27
C ASN A 336 7.93 -20.24 22.38
N VAL A 337 9.03 -19.55 22.72
CA VAL A 337 9.44 -18.34 21.99
C VAL A 337 10.64 -18.66 21.13
N GLU A 338 10.47 -18.55 19.82
CA GLU A 338 11.57 -18.61 18.88
C GLU A 338 12.18 -17.22 18.74
N LEU A 339 13.50 -17.12 18.89
CA LEU A 339 14.24 -15.86 18.76
C LEU A 339 15.14 -15.92 17.53
N ASN A 340 15.08 -14.89 16.71
CA ASN A 340 15.99 -14.67 15.57
C ASN A 340 16.69 -13.32 15.78
N PRO A 341 17.89 -13.29 16.37
CA PRO A 341 18.58 -12.04 16.65
C PRO A 341 18.97 -11.25 15.40
N GLY A 342 19.30 -11.93 14.31
CA GLY A 342 19.95 -11.28 13.17
C GLY A 342 21.40 -10.85 13.47
N PRO A 343 22.02 -10.05 12.59
CA PRO A 343 23.35 -9.50 12.82
C PRO A 343 23.34 -8.33 13.82
N VAL A 344 24.49 -8.06 14.41
CA VAL A 344 24.70 -6.86 15.22
C VAL A 344 25.03 -5.68 14.31
N TYR A 345 24.28 -4.61 14.42
CA TYR A 345 24.51 -3.35 13.75
C TYR A 345 25.32 -2.40 14.63
N HIS A 346 26.20 -1.61 14.02
CA HIS A 346 27.04 -0.65 14.71
C HIS A 346 26.73 0.77 14.23
N LEU A 347 26.83 1.75 15.12
CA LEU A 347 26.72 3.14 14.75
C LEU A 347 27.92 3.51 13.86
N ALA A 348 27.70 3.87 12.60
CA ALA A 348 28.75 4.32 11.69
C ALA A 348 28.84 5.85 11.65
N LEU A 349 27.71 6.54 11.62
CA LEU A 349 27.65 7.99 11.56
C LEU A 349 26.62 8.55 12.56
N LEU A 350 27.07 9.55 13.33
CA LEU A 350 26.20 10.40 14.13
C LEU A 350 26.25 11.83 13.60
N LYS A 351 25.10 12.36 13.19
CA LYS A 351 24.99 13.74 12.70
C LYS A 351 23.88 14.49 13.42
N PHE A 352 24.16 15.73 13.80
CA PHE A 352 23.17 16.67 14.30
C PHE A 352 22.93 17.75 13.25
N ASP A 353 21.69 17.81 12.72
CA ASP A 353 21.27 18.80 11.73
C ASP A 353 20.49 19.94 12.41
N ASN A 354 20.65 21.17 11.87
CA ASN A 354 20.02 22.40 12.38
C ASN A 354 20.38 22.71 13.84
N VAL A 355 21.62 22.45 14.22
CA VAL A 355 22.13 22.62 15.59
C VAL A 355 23.32 23.56 15.58
N SER A 356 23.36 24.57 16.47
CA SER A 356 24.54 25.41 16.62
C SER A 356 25.74 24.64 17.18
N ASP A 357 26.96 25.12 16.97
CA ASP A 357 28.17 24.44 17.44
C ASP A 357 28.20 24.32 18.96
N GLU A 358 27.70 25.32 19.68
CA GLU A 358 27.62 25.32 21.15
C GLU A 358 26.63 24.24 21.62
N LEU A 359 25.46 24.17 21.00
CA LEU A 359 24.46 23.17 21.35
C LEU A 359 24.95 21.76 20.98
N ARG A 360 25.65 21.61 19.85
CA ARG A 360 26.25 20.33 19.46
C ARG A 360 27.27 19.86 20.50
N LYS A 361 28.13 20.72 20.95
CA LYS A 361 29.12 20.42 22.00
C LYS A 361 28.44 20.01 23.30
N LEU A 362 27.34 20.65 23.67
CA LEU A 362 26.54 20.32 24.87
C LEU A 362 25.85 18.98 24.76
N LEU A 363 25.24 18.67 23.60
CA LEU A 363 24.64 17.36 23.32
C LEU A 363 25.70 16.26 23.36
N MET A 364 26.84 16.46 22.71
CA MET A 364 27.92 15.47 22.65
C MET A 364 28.56 15.18 24.00
N ARG A 365 28.56 16.13 24.96
CA ARG A 365 29.09 15.88 26.32
C ARG A 365 28.26 14.81 27.07
N ASN A 366 26.99 14.72 26.76
CA ASN A 366 26.06 13.80 27.42
C ASN A 366 25.78 12.55 26.57
N TRP A 367 26.28 12.51 25.35
CA TRP A 367 26.11 11.40 24.42
C TRP A 367 27.09 10.27 24.75
N GLN A 368 26.61 9.01 24.75
CA GLN A 368 27.39 7.85 25.16
C GLN A 368 27.50 6.72 24.11
N MET A 369 26.89 6.89 22.93
CA MET A 369 26.97 5.92 21.86
C MET A 369 27.80 6.49 20.70
N PHE A 370 28.97 5.96 20.45
CA PHE A 370 29.93 6.50 19.47
C PHE A 370 30.04 5.61 18.24
N PRO A 371 30.54 6.15 17.11
CA PRO A 371 30.83 5.31 15.95
C PRO A 371 31.71 4.11 16.30
N GLY A 372 31.26 2.90 15.89
CA GLY A 372 31.84 1.61 16.23
C GLY A 372 31.15 0.89 17.38
N ASP A 373 30.34 1.56 18.20
CA ASP A 373 29.53 0.90 19.24
C ASP A 373 28.34 0.16 18.62
N PRO A 374 27.86 -0.95 19.25
CA PRO A 374 26.59 -1.53 18.90
C PRO A 374 25.47 -0.49 18.97
N PHE A 375 24.63 -0.44 17.95
CA PHE A 375 23.58 0.57 17.86
C PHE A 375 22.42 0.24 18.83
N ASP A 376 22.25 1.07 19.84
CA ASP A 376 21.12 0.99 20.77
C ASP A 376 19.98 1.90 20.27
N ASP A 377 18.95 1.30 19.65
CA ASP A 377 17.78 2.02 19.16
C ASP A 377 17.02 2.76 20.28
N SER A 378 16.95 2.15 21.46
CA SER A 378 16.28 2.75 22.63
C SER A 378 17.04 3.92 23.24
N TYR A 379 18.35 4.02 22.99
CA TYR A 379 19.20 5.03 23.58
C TYR A 379 18.84 6.45 23.08
N VAL A 380 18.49 6.59 21.81
CA VAL A 380 18.19 7.91 21.19
C VAL A 380 17.02 8.59 21.90
N SER A 381 15.92 7.87 22.06
CA SER A 381 14.72 8.38 22.75
C SER A 381 14.98 8.65 24.23
N THR A 382 15.69 7.75 24.89
CA THR A 382 16.10 7.88 26.31
C THR A 382 17.03 9.08 26.51
N PHE A 383 17.98 9.28 25.61
CA PHE A 383 18.88 10.44 25.64
C PHE A 383 18.11 11.76 25.52
N ILE A 384 17.20 11.87 24.54
CA ILE A 384 16.38 13.07 24.33
C ILE A 384 15.57 13.38 25.60
N MET A 385 14.94 12.37 26.17
CA MET A 385 14.13 12.50 27.39
C MET A 385 14.97 12.93 28.60
N LYS A 386 16.15 12.33 28.80
CA LYS A 386 17.08 12.73 29.87
C LYS A 386 17.65 14.15 29.64
N ALA A 387 17.97 14.51 28.41
CA ALA A 387 18.48 15.84 28.08
C ALA A 387 17.44 16.94 28.40
N GLN A 388 16.16 16.66 28.27
CA GLN A 388 15.09 17.57 28.65
C GLN A 388 14.93 17.77 30.17
N THR A 389 15.48 16.90 30.98
CA THR A 389 15.26 16.91 32.45
C THR A 389 16.54 17.17 33.26
N SER A 390 17.73 16.87 32.73
CA SER A 390 18.99 16.87 33.48
C SER A 390 19.84 18.14 33.32
N ASP A 391 19.72 18.86 32.22
CA ASP A 391 20.49 20.07 31.95
C ASP A 391 19.57 21.27 31.68
N PRO A 392 19.62 22.35 32.50
CA PRO A 392 18.74 23.51 32.34
C PRO A 392 18.85 24.24 31.00
N VAL A 393 20.01 24.18 30.33
CA VAL A 393 20.22 24.78 29.00
C VAL A 393 19.56 23.91 27.94
N LEU A 394 19.79 22.58 27.99
CA LEU A 394 19.12 21.64 27.09
C LEU A 394 17.61 21.64 27.29
N GLN A 395 17.13 21.67 28.54
CA GLN A 395 15.71 21.75 28.84
C GLN A 395 15.04 22.96 28.15
N ARG A 396 15.61 24.17 28.32
CA ARG A 396 15.08 25.39 27.68
C ARG A 396 15.12 25.32 26.18
N THR A 397 16.22 24.82 25.62
CA THR A 397 16.41 24.75 24.16
C THR A 397 15.45 23.70 23.54
N LEU A 398 15.42 22.51 24.12
CA LEU A 398 14.60 21.39 23.61
C LEU A 398 13.10 21.65 23.81
N ALA A 399 12.68 22.50 24.77
CA ALA A 399 11.30 22.91 24.92
C ALA A 399 10.76 23.75 23.74
N THR A 400 11.65 24.46 23.02
CA THR A 400 11.29 25.35 21.91
C THR A 400 11.42 24.72 20.52
N VAL A 401 11.91 23.49 20.44
CA VAL A 401 12.15 22.78 19.19
C VAL A 401 11.41 21.44 19.17
N LYS A 402 11.08 20.98 17.97
CA LYS A 402 10.72 19.61 17.72
C LYS A 402 11.98 18.82 17.43
N VAL A 403 12.23 17.77 18.19
CA VAL A 403 13.33 16.83 17.91
C VAL A 403 12.79 15.67 17.10
N SER A 404 13.42 15.41 15.97
CA SER A 404 13.18 14.22 15.15
C SER A 404 14.52 13.53 14.88
N TYR A 405 14.49 12.25 14.61
CA TYR A 405 15.69 11.53 14.20
C TYR A 405 15.37 10.52 13.09
N ASP A 406 16.37 10.29 12.26
CA ASP A 406 16.34 9.38 11.12
C ASP A 406 17.42 8.31 11.33
N VAL A 407 17.01 7.05 11.31
CA VAL A 407 17.88 5.89 11.47
C VAL A 407 17.93 5.17 10.14
N ARG A 408 19.11 5.03 9.57
CA ARG A 408 19.32 4.32 8.30
C ARG A 408 20.29 3.20 8.51
N ALA A 409 19.77 1.98 8.56
CA ALA A 409 20.56 0.76 8.63
C ALA A 409 20.89 0.27 7.21
N ASP A 410 22.13 -0.14 7.00
CA ASP A 410 22.56 -0.82 5.77
C ASP A 410 22.66 -2.32 6.05
N PRO A 411 21.80 -3.15 5.44
CA PRO A 411 21.78 -4.59 5.68
C PRO A 411 23.01 -5.32 5.12
N ASN A 412 23.81 -4.69 4.24
CA ASN A 412 25.00 -5.31 3.69
C ASN A 412 26.24 -5.07 4.56
N THR A 413 26.37 -3.88 5.15
CA THR A 413 27.54 -3.52 5.99
C THR A 413 27.22 -3.67 7.47
N HIS A 414 25.96 -3.77 7.86
CA HIS A 414 25.45 -3.72 9.23
C HIS A 414 25.82 -2.42 9.96
N ASP A 415 25.88 -1.34 9.19
CA ASP A 415 26.15 0.01 9.68
C ASP A 415 24.86 0.79 9.84
N VAL A 416 24.80 1.64 10.87
CA VAL A 416 23.69 2.55 11.12
C VAL A 416 24.16 3.99 11.03
N ASN A 417 23.49 4.78 10.20
CA ASN A 417 23.64 6.22 10.15
C ASN A 417 22.49 6.88 10.91
N LEU A 418 22.83 7.62 11.96
CA LEU A 418 21.88 8.34 12.80
C LEU A 418 21.95 9.84 12.54
N VAL A 419 20.84 10.44 12.14
CA VAL A 419 20.72 11.89 11.96
C VAL A 419 19.65 12.42 12.90
N ILE A 420 20.06 13.28 13.84
CA ILE A 420 19.14 13.95 14.78
C ILE A 420 18.91 15.37 14.28
N ARG A 421 17.66 15.78 14.11
CA ARG A 421 17.27 17.10 13.61
C ARG A 421 16.51 17.87 14.68
N LEU A 422 16.83 19.14 14.82
CA LEU A 422 16.14 20.08 15.67
C LEU A 422 15.44 21.12 14.78
N GLU A 423 14.11 21.13 14.80
CA GLU A 423 13.27 22.07 14.04
C GLU A 423 12.54 22.99 14.99
N ARG A 424 12.47 24.28 14.68
CA ARG A 424 11.66 25.22 15.48
C ARG A 424 10.20 24.80 15.42
N ARG A 425 9.54 24.84 16.58
CA ARG A 425 8.09 24.61 16.68
C ARG A 425 7.31 25.74 16.04
#